data_c771176feeb2e438c6eb849d11a0fd6f
#
_entry.id   c771176feeb2e438c6eb849d11a0fd6f
#
_cell.length_a   1.000
_cell.length_b   1.000
_cell.length_c   1.000
_cell.angle_alpha   90.00
_cell.angle_beta   90.00
_cell.angle_gamma   90.00
#
_symmetry.space_group_name_H-M   'P 1'
#
loop_
_entity.id
_entity.type
_entity.pdbx_description
1 polymer ?
#
loop_
_entity_poly.entity_id
_entity_poly.type
_entity_poly.pdbx_seq_one_letter_code
_entity_poly.pdbx_strand_id
1 'polypeptide(L)'
;MPDAIAPDGSEIYFLVGDARRASLVEVRLAAGQTSKPVRHRTVEEIWYFLAGEGRVWQQCPGEAEEVKEVAPGSVLTIRTGCAFQFQAGPRTQLRFLCYTSPPWPGDQEAEAVTHGGIAVSGDEEVGQP
;
A
#
# COMPACT_ATOMS: atom_id res chain seq x y z
N MET A 1 -6.54 -17.66 3.05
CA MET A 1 -5.11 -17.63 2.67
C MET A 1 -4.89 -16.65 1.54
N PRO A 2 -3.99 -15.70 1.69
CA PRO A 2 -3.68 -14.80 0.59
C PRO A 2 -2.99 -15.55 -0.54
N ASP A 3 -3.11 -15.01 -1.74
CA ASP A 3 -2.43 -15.56 -2.92
C ASP A 3 -0.95 -15.17 -2.92
N ALA A 4 -0.62 -14.06 -2.28
CA ALA A 4 0.76 -13.58 -2.18
C ALA A 4 0.89 -12.60 -1.01
N ILE A 5 2.13 -12.36 -0.61
CA ILE A 5 2.46 -11.27 0.33
C ILE A 5 3.26 -10.25 -0.48
N ALA A 6 2.80 -9.02 -0.46
CA ALA A 6 3.46 -7.95 -1.19
C ALA A 6 4.80 -7.58 -0.54
N PRO A 7 5.71 -6.92 -1.28
CA PRO A 7 6.97 -6.44 -0.70
C PRO A 7 6.77 -5.53 0.52
N ASP A 8 5.66 -4.82 0.60
CA ASP A 8 5.35 -3.95 1.73
C ASP A 8 4.80 -4.70 2.95
N GLY A 9 4.54 -6.01 2.82
CA GLY A 9 4.06 -6.86 3.91
C GLY A 9 2.56 -7.10 3.92
N SER A 10 1.80 -6.47 3.04
CA SER A 10 0.35 -6.67 3.00
C SER A 10 -0.04 -7.97 2.31
N GLU A 11 -1.23 -8.45 2.59
CA GLU A 11 -1.78 -9.64 1.95
C GLU A 11 -2.44 -9.28 0.62
N ILE A 12 -2.19 -10.08 -0.40
CA ILE A 12 -2.68 -9.84 -1.76
C ILE A 12 -3.61 -10.98 -2.18
N TYR A 13 -4.77 -10.63 -2.68
CA TYR A 13 -5.75 -11.58 -3.22
C TYR A 13 -5.99 -11.24 -4.69
N PHE A 14 -5.67 -12.17 -5.59
CA PHE A 14 -5.75 -11.93 -7.03
C PHE A 14 -7.22 -11.93 -7.48
N LEU A 15 -7.60 -10.90 -8.20
CA LEU A 15 -8.95 -10.78 -8.75
C LEU A 15 -8.94 -10.84 -10.29
N VAL A 16 -8.08 -10.04 -10.93
CA VAL A 16 -7.92 -10.06 -12.38
C VAL A 16 -6.42 -10.02 -12.70
N GLY A 17 -5.93 -11.10 -13.30
CA GLY A 17 -4.51 -11.20 -13.66
C GLY A 17 -4.26 -11.42 -15.14
N ASP A 18 -5.34 -11.53 -15.94
CA ASP A 18 -5.23 -11.84 -17.37
C ASP A 18 -5.55 -10.66 -18.30
N ALA A 19 -5.82 -9.49 -17.75
CA ALA A 19 -5.99 -8.29 -18.54
C ALA A 19 -4.61 -7.81 -19.04
N ARG A 20 -4.58 -7.23 -20.23
CA ARG A 20 -3.31 -6.85 -20.86
C ARG A 20 -2.73 -5.54 -20.35
N ARG A 21 -3.58 -4.62 -19.92
CA ARG A 21 -3.15 -3.25 -19.59
C ARG A 21 -3.21 -2.93 -18.10
N ALA A 22 -3.77 -3.83 -17.32
CA ALA A 22 -3.94 -3.59 -15.90
C ALA A 22 -4.11 -4.91 -15.16
N SER A 23 -3.91 -4.88 -13.85
CA SER A 23 -4.27 -5.97 -12.97
C SER A 23 -5.11 -5.42 -11.83
N LEU A 24 -5.87 -6.29 -11.18
CA LEU A 24 -6.72 -5.92 -10.06
C LEU A 24 -6.52 -6.94 -8.95
N VAL A 25 -6.22 -6.44 -7.77
CA VAL A 25 -6.09 -7.27 -6.57
C VAL A 25 -6.88 -6.65 -5.43
N GLU A 26 -7.18 -7.46 -4.42
CA GLU A 26 -7.62 -6.93 -3.15
C GLU A 26 -6.43 -7.00 -2.20
N VAL A 27 -6.18 -5.91 -1.49
CA VAL A 27 -5.11 -5.80 -0.51
C VAL A 27 -5.74 -5.79 0.88
N ARG A 28 -5.17 -6.54 1.80
CA ARG A 28 -5.60 -6.56 3.19
C ARG A 28 -4.41 -6.34 4.10
N LEU A 29 -4.63 -5.52 5.11
CA LEU A 29 -3.65 -5.26 6.15
C LEU A 29 -4.34 -5.42 7.50
N ALA A 30 -3.79 -6.26 8.36
CA ALA A 30 -4.40 -6.56 9.66
C ALA A 30 -4.52 -5.32 10.53
N ALA A 31 -5.52 -5.32 11.42
CA ALA A 31 -5.75 -4.22 12.34
C ALA A 31 -4.45 -3.83 13.07
N GLY A 32 -4.16 -2.55 13.13
CA GLY A 32 -3.00 -2.02 13.82
C GLY A 32 -1.66 -2.16 13.08
N GLN A 33 -1.65 -2.86 11.96
CA GLN A 33 -0.40 -3.08 11.21
C GLN A 33 -0.08 -1.90 10.32
N THR A 34 1.21 -1.74 10.04
CA THR A 34 1.72 -0.69 9.15
C THR A 34 2.58 -1.34 8.08
N SER A 35 2.35 -0.98 6.83
CA SER A 35 3.14 -1.51 5.72
C SER A 35 4.55 -0.89 5.72
N LYS A 36 5.48 -1.57 5.04
CA LYS A 36 6.82 -1.02 4.84
C LYS A 36 6.75 0.07 3.77
N PRO A 37 7.55 1.14 3.90
CA PRO A 37 7.56 2.18 2.87
C PRO A 37 8.26 1.69 1.61
N VAL A 38 7.58 1.87 0.48
CA VAL A 38 8.10 1.47 -0.84
C VAL A 38 7.70 2.52 -1.87
N ARG A 39 8.32 2.43 -3.06
CA ARG A 39 7.86 3.16 -4.25
C ARG A 39 7.83 2.20 -5.42
N HIS A 40 6.95 2.44 -6.37
CA HIS A 40 6.88 1.64 -7.58
C HIS A 40 7.76 2.24 -8.66
N ARG A 41 8.42 1.38 -9.43
CA ARG A 41 9.37 1.82 -10.46
C ARG A 41 8.65 2.25 -11.73
N THR A 42 7.61 1.53 -12.13
CA THR A 42 6.98 1.73 -13.45
C THR A 42 5.46 1.76 -13.44
N VAL A 43 4.81 1.23 -12.40
CA VAL A 43 3.34 1.17 -12.37
C VAL A 43 2.73 2.34 -11.63
N GLU A 44 1.49 2.64 -12.01
CA GLU A 44 0.64 3.57 -11.28
C GLU A 44 -0.53 2.79 -10.73
N GLU A 45 -1.06 3.18 -9.56
CA GLU A 45 -2.17 2.46 -8.95
C GLU A 45 -3.30 3.39 -8.56
N ILE A 46 -4.51 2.82 -8.58
CA ILE A 46 -5.69 3.46 -8.02
C ILE A 46 -6.23 2.52 -6.96
N TRP A 47 -6.43 3.05 -5.75
CA TRP A 47 -6.92 2.29 -4.62
C TRP A 47 -8.33 2.74 -4.27
N TYR A 48 -9.24 1.77 -4.11
CA TYR A 48 -10.61 2.02 -3.67
C TYR A 48 -10.86 1.25 -2.39
N PHE A 49 -11.14 1.96 -1.29
CA PHE A 49 -11.23 1.35 0.03
C PHE A 49 -12.61 0.74 0.27
N LEU A 50 -12.61 -0.53 0.69
CA LEU A 50 -13.81 -1.32 0.88
C LEU A 50 -14.23 -1.40 2.34
N ALA A 51 -13.27 -1.55 3.25
CA ALA A 51 -13.57 -1.83 4.65
C ALA A 51 -12.43 -1.36 5.54
N GLY A 52 -12.76 -1.05 6.78
CA GLY A 52 -11.80 -0.60 7.76
C GLY A 52 -11.48 0.88 7.61
N GLU A 53 -10.69 1.38 8.56
CA GLU A 53 -10.20 2.75 8.56
C GLU A 53 -8.70 2.73 8.73
N GLY A 54 -8.05 3.76 8.27
CA GLY A 54 -6.61 3.85 8.40
C GLY A 54 -6.09 5.15 7.81
N ARG A 55 -4.82 5.14 7.46
CA ARG A 55 -4.20 6.31 6.84
C ARG A 55 -3.15 5.89 5.84
N VAL A 56 -2.90 6.76 4.88
CA VAL A 56 -1.92 6.54 3.82
C VAL A 56 -0.96 7.73 3.79
N TRP A 57 0.31 7.44 3.87
CA TRP A 57 1.39 8.41 3.72
C TRP A 57 1.93 8.31 2.30
N GLN A 58 2.19 9.47 1.68
CA GLN A 58 2.83 9.54 0.37
C GLN A 58 3.84 10.67 0.33
N GLN A 59 4.88 10.47 -0.45
CA GLN A 59 5.83 11.53 -0.78
C GLN A 59 6.33 11.34 -2.21
N CYS A 60 6.00 12.28 -3.07
CA CYS A 60 6.47 12.28 -4.45
C CYS A 60 7.73 13.14 -4.54
N PRO A 61 8.65 12.81 -5.48
CA PRO A 61 9.90 13.58 -5.62
C PRO A 61 9.62 15.07 -5.78
N GLY A 62 10.30 15.89 -4.98
CA GLY A 62 10.16 17.33 -5.03
C GLY A 62 8.90 17.89 -4.40
N GLU A 63 8.09 17.05 -3.77
CA GLU A 63 6.83 17.48 -3.14
C GLU A 63 6.86 17.21 -1.64
N ALA A 64 6.01 17.90 -0.90
CA ALA A 64 5.90 17.70 0.53
C ALA A 64 5.22 16.37 0.83
N GLU A 65 5.54 15.80 1.98
CA GLU A 65 4.85 14.61 2.48
C GLU A 65 3.38 14.91 2.73
N GLU A 66 2.55 13.89 2.56
CA GLU A 66 1.12 14.00 2.77
C GLU A 66 0.62 12.76 3.48
N VAL A 67 -0.29 12.92 4.44
CA VAL A 67 -0.97 11.82 5.10
C VAL A 67 -2.47 12.04 4.95
N LYS A 68 -3.17 11.03 4.46
CA LYS A 68 -4.61 11.07 4.29
C LYS A 68 -5.28 10.01 5.12
N GLU A 69 -6.34 10.39 5.82
CA GLU A 69 -7.22 9.43 6.47
C GLU A 69 -8.06 8.73 5.41
N VAL A 70 -8.25 7.43 5.55
CA VAL A 70 -9.06 6.65 4.61
C VAL A 70 -10.11 5.85 5.36
N ALA A 71 -11.23 5.62 4.67
CA ALA A 71 -12.39 4.90 5.19
C ALA A 71 -13.11 4.27 3.99
N PRO A 72 -14.12 3.41 4.21
CA PRO A 72 -14.86 2.84 3.07
C PRO A 72 -15.34 3.91 2.12
N GLY A 73 -15.05 3.71 0.83
CA GLY A 73 -15.38 4.67 -0.23
C GLY A 73 -14.28 5.66 -0.57
N SER A 74 -13.22 5.74 0.22
CA SER A 74 -12.06 6.58 -0.13
C SER A 74 -11.40 6.06 -1.40
N VAL A 75 -10.86 6.98 -2.20
CA VAL A 75 -10.13 6.66 -3.44
C VAL A 75 -8.83 7.45 -3.45
N LEU A 76 -7.75 6.77 -3.78
CA LEU A 76 -6.43 7.39 -3.88
C LEU A 76 -5.75 6.98 -5.18
N THR A 77 -4.85 7.84 -5.66
CA THR A 77 -3.93 7.49 -6.73
C THR A 77 -2.52 7.41 -6.14
N ILE A 78 -1.81 6.33 -6.46
CA ILE A 78 -0.40 6.16 -6.12
C ILE A 78 0.37 6.31 -7.42
N ARG A 79 0.99 7.47 -7.62
CA ARG A 79 1.72 7.77 -8.86
C ARG A 79 3.06 7.05 -8.88
N THR A 80 3.50 6.67 -10.07
CA THR A 80 4.80 6.05 -10.27
C THR A 80 5.90 6.91 -9.66
N GLY A 81 6.81 6.29 -8.93
CA GLY A 81 7.94 6.98 -8.31
C GLY A 81 7.66 7.64 -6.98
N CYS A 82 6.41 7.72 -6.57
CA CYS A 82 6.06 8.29 -5.27
C CYS A 82 6.17 7.22 -4.19
N ALA A 83 6.86 7.55 -3.11
CA ALA A 83 6.94 6.65 -1.95
C ALA A 83 5.59 6.64 -1.24
N PHE A 84 5.23 5.49 -0.69
CA PHE A 84 3.98 5.37 0.04
C PHE A 84 4.09 4.34 1.14
N GLN A 85 3.16 4.44 2.08
CA GLN A 85 3.05 3.55 3.23
C GLN A 85 1.62 3.66 3.74
N PHE A 86 1.04 2.59 4.25
CA PHE A 86 -0.31 2.66 4.79
C PHE A 86 -0.41 1.90 6.10
N GLN A 87 -1.38 2.30 6.91
CA GLN A 87 -1.58 1.76 8.24
C GLN A 87 -3.07 1.49 8.44
N ALA A 88 -3.38 0.30 8.95
CA ALA A 88 -4.73 -0.03 9.37
C ALA A 88 -4.97 0.55 10.77
N GLY A 89 -6.19 1.02 11.00
CA GLY A 89 -6.59 1.44 12.33
C GLY A 89 -6.54 0.27 13.31
N PRO A 90 -6.63 0.56 14.62
CA PRO A 90 -6.39 -0.48 15.63
C PRO A 90 -7.53 -1.48 15.79
N ARG A 91 -8.69 -1.22 15.20
CA ARG A 91 -9.90 -2.02 15.48
C ARG A 91 -10.25 -3.01 14.39
N THR A 92 -9.96 -2.70 13.13
CA THR A 92 -10.41 -3.53 12.03
C THR A 92 -9.35 -3.64 10.96
N GLN A 93 -9.44 -4.73 10.21
CA GLN A 93 -8.60 -4.95 9.04
C GLN A 93 -8.91 -3.90 7.98
N LEU A 94 -7.88 -3.37 7.35
CA LEU A 94 -8.04 -2.46 6.21
C LEU A 94 -8.08 -3.29 4.94
N ARG A 95 -9.06 -3.03 4.09
CA ARG A 95 -9.22 -3.74 2.81
C ARG A 95 -9.47 -2.75 1.70
N PHE A 96 -8.75 -2.90 0.60
CA PHE A 96 -8.99 -2.06 -0.57
C PHE A 96 -8.72 -2.79 -1.87
N LEU A 97 -9.38 -2.34 -2.92
CA LEU A 97 -9.09 -2.79 -4.28
C LEU A 97 -7.93 -1.97 -4.81
N CYS A 98 -6.99 -2.65 -5.45
CA CYS A 98 -5.82 -2.03 -6.04
C CYS A 98 -5.79 -2.34 -7.53
N TYR A 99 -6.05 -1.31 -8.33
CA TYR A 99 -5.94 -1.36 -9.78
C TYR A 99 -4.53 -0.91 -10.15
N THR A 100 -3.77 -1.73 -10.86
CA THR A 100 -2.38 -1.46 -11.21
C THR A 100 -2.23 -1.42 -12.72
N SER A 101 -1.64 -0.36 -13.25
CA SER A 101 -1.41 -0.20 -14.68
C SER A 101 0.01 0.30 -14.94
N PRO A 102 0.78 -0.34 -15.82
CA PRO A 102 0.52 -1.65 -16.46
C PRO A 102 0.38 -2.77 -15.42
N PRO A 103 0.06 -4.00 -15.85
CA PRO A 103 -0.11 -5.10 -14.92
C PRO A 103 1.13 -5.28 -14.03
N TRP A 104 0.90 -5.69 -12.77
CA TRP A 104 1.98 -5.89 -11.81
C TRP A 104 3.05 -6.84 -12.39
N PRO A 105 4.30 -6.38 -12.54
CA PRO A 105 5.33 -7.18 -13.21
C PRO A 105 6.08 -8.15 -12.28
N GLY A 106 5.98 -7.97 -10.97
CA GLY A 106 6.67 -8.82 -10.01
C GLY A 106 7.27 -8.01 -8.88
N ASP A 107 7.87 -8.70 -7.89
CA ASP A 107 8.32 -8.07 -6.65
C ASP A 107 9.40 -7.00 -6.83
N GLN A 108 10.16 -7.08 -7.93
CA GLN A 108 11.20 -6.08 -8.19
C GLN A 108 10.63 -4.70 -8.52
N GLU A 109 9.33 -4.63 -8.81
CA GLU A 109 8.66 -3.38 -9.09
C GLU A 109 8.61 -2.46 -7.87
N ALA A 110 8.51 -3.02 -6.67
CA ALA A 110 8.45 -2.25 -5.44
C ALA A 110 9.85 -2.08 -4.87
N GLU A 111 10.30 -0.84 -4.81
CA GLU A 111 11.62 -0.49 -4.30
C GLU A 111 11.49 0.01 -2.87
N ALA A 112 12.25 -0.58 -1.94
CA ALA A 112 12.25 -0.15 -0.55
C ALA A 112 12.80 1.28 -0.44
N VAL A 113 12.19 2.09 0.41
CA VAL A 113 12.69 3.42 0.72
C VAL A 113 13.08 3.48 2.18
N THR A 114 14.06 4.33 2.51
CA THR A 114 14.63 4.38 3.85
C THR A 114 13.78 5.22 4.81
N HIS A 115 12.95 6.10 4.29
CA HIS A 115 12.10 6.97 5.11
C HIS A 115 10.63 6.71 4.80
N GLY A 116 9.85 6.51 5.86
CA GLY A 116 8.40 6.49 5.79
C GLY A 116 7.84 7.44 6.83
N GLY A 117 6.64 7.95 6.59
CA GLY A 117 5.99 8.88 7.51
C GLY A 117 5.28 8.21 8.66
N ILE A 118 5.19 6.88 8.64
CA ILE A 118 4.51 6.09 9.68
C ILE A 118 5.46 5.01 10.14
N ALA A 119 5.61 4.82 11.45
CA ALA A 119 6.47 3.76 11.98
C ALA A 119 5.91 2.39 11.58
N VAL A 120 6.77 1.52 11.04
CA VAL A 120 6.38 0.17 10.66
C VAL A 120 6.12 -0.66 11.91
N SER A 121 5.07 -1.49 11.89
CA SER A 121 4.76 -2.39 12.99
C SER A 121 5.96 -3.26 13.32
N GLY A 122 6.33 -3.29 14.59
CA GLY A 122 7.50 -3.98 15.08
C GLY A 122 8.75 -3.12 15.16
N ASP A 123 8.89 -2.12 14.29
CA ASP A 123 10.05 -1.22 14.33
C ASP A 123 10.05 -0.35 15.57
N GLU A 124 8.89 0.06 16.02
CA GLU A 124 8.77 0.86 17.24
C GLU A 124 9.20 0.09 18.47
N GLU A 125 9.16 -1.23 18.45
CA GLU A 125 9.68 -2.06 19.52
C GLU A 125 11.19 -2.13 19.48
N VAL A 126 11.73 -2.26 18.27
CA VAL A 126 13.17 -2.36 18.03
C VAL A 126 13.83 -1.01 18.14
N GLY A 127 13.17 0.02 17.67
CA GLY A 127 13.71 1.37 17.64
C GLY A 127 13.62 2.11 18.96
N GLN A 128 13.07 1.50 19.98
CA GLN A 128 12.97 2.14 21.29
C GLN A 128 14.32 2.12 21.96
N PRO A 129 14.90 3.27 22.22
CA PRO A 129 16.15 3.32 22.95
C PRO A 129 15.96 2.93 24.39
#